data_939e123108a3e6c79ff0bafcb30258fe
#
_entry.id   939e123108a3e6c79ff0bafcb30258fe
#
_cell.length_a   1.000
_cell.length_b   1.000
_cell.length_c   1.000
_cell.angle_alpha   90.00
_cell.angle_beta   90.00
_cell.angle_gamma   90.00
#
_symmetry.space_group_name_H-M   'P 1'
#
loop_
_entity.id
_entity.type
_entity.pdbx_description
1 polymer ?
#
loop_
_entity_poly.entity_id
_entity_poly.type
_entity_poly.pdbx_seq_one_letter_code
_entity_poly.pdbx_strand_id
1 'polypeptide(L)'
;MKAKRFTTLLVSGVLAASMLVGCGGINKNATVATLDGQEIKLGVANFAARLQQAEADDFYRAYFGNDVWSSDLYNNGTTMEDNTKNSVIEMIENLYILQNHMADYNVTLTDDETAKIAEVAAQFMADNDDKAINALGATEDIVKEYLTL
;
A
#
# COMPACT_ATOMS: atom_id res chain seq x y z
N MET A 1 -22.00 -4.87 -32.13
CA MET A 1 -21.12 -4.58 -30.98
C MET A 1 -21.75 -5.23 -29.73
N LYS A 2 -21.12 -6.25 -29.17
CA LYS A 2 -21.61 -6.91 -27.96
C LYS A 2 -21.00 -6.16 -26.76
N ALA A 3 -21.82 -5.42 -26.02
CA ALA A 3 -21.41 -4.80 -24.78
C ALA A 3 -20.98 -5.90 -23.79
N LYS A 4 -19.69 -5.98 -23.47
CA LYS A 4 -19.20 -6.80 -22.36
C LYS A 4 -19.77 -6.18 -21.08
N ARG A 5 -20.61 -6.91 -20.40
CA ARG A 5 -21.10 -6.53 -19.07
C ARG A 5 -19.92 -6.60 -18.11
N PHE A 6 -19.47 -5.45 -17.64
CA PHE A 6 -18.56 -5.38 -16.50
C PHE A 6 -19.33 -5.94 -15.28
N THR A 7 -18.93 -7.10 -14.84
CA THR A 7 -19.42 -7.65 -13.59
C THR A 7 -18.64 -6.93 -12.49
N THR A 8 -19.27 -5.95 -11.87
CA THR A 8 -18.74 -5.31 -10.67
C THR A 8 -18.69 -6.37 -9.58
N LEU A 9 -17.54 -6.96 -9.34
CA LEU A 9 -17.30 -7.80 -8.18
C LEU A 9 -17.23 -6.89 -6.97
N LEU A 10 -18.17 -7.07 -6.07
CA LEU A 10 -18.16 -6.51 -4.73
C LEU A 10 -16.92 -7.03 -4.01
N VAL A 11 -15.90 -6.18 -3.89
CA VAL A 11 -14.78 -6.41 -2.99
C VAL A 11 -15.32 -6.24 -1.58
N SER A 12 -15.66 -7.34 -0.95
CA SER A 12 -15.95 -7.36 0.49
C SER A 12 -14.60 -7.31 1.22
N GLY A 13 -13.96 -6.16 1.21
CA GLY A 13 -12.77 -5.90 1.99
C GLY A 13 -13.12 -5.89 3.47
N VAL A 14 -13.08 -7.02 4.12
CA VAL A 14 -12.95 -7.05 5.58
C VAL A 14 -11.49 -6.72 5.87
N LEU A 15 -11.18 -5.44 5.98
CA LEU A 15 -9.97 -4.98 6.65
C LEU A 15 -10.04 -5.47 8.10
N ALA A 16 -9.47 -6.63 8.35
CA ALA A 16 -9.25 -7.07 9.71
C ALA A 16 -8.39 -5.98 10.38
N ALA A 17 -8.95 -5.35 11.40
CA ALA A 17 -8.36 -4.27 12.20
C ALA A 17 -7.10 -4.69 13.00
N SER A 18 -6.32 -5.64 12.51
CA SER A 18 -5.14 -6.21 13.14
C SER A 18 -3.80 -5.64 12.66
N MET A 19 -3.83 -4.54 11.88
CA MET A 19 -2.60 -3.95 11.34
C MET A 19 -1.72 -3.24 12.37
N LEU A 20 -2.14 -3.15 13.62
CA LEU A 20 -1.46 -2.34 14.62
C LEU A 20 -1.33 -3.03 15.96
N VAL A 21 -0.79 -4.18 16.03
CA VAL A 21 -0.40 -4.65 17.35
C VAL A 21 1.05 -5.05 17.36
N GLY A 22 1.71 -4.40 18.27
CA GLY A 22 3.09 -4.58 18.57
C GLY A 22 3.56 -6.00 18.72
N CYS A 23 4.86 -6.16 18.61
CA CYS A 23 5.72 -7.25 19.09
C CYS A 23 5.52 -8.67 18.51
N GLY A 24 4.53 -8.90 17.65
CA GLY A 24 4.45 -10.10 16.81
C GLY A 24 4.52 -9.67 15.36
N GLY A 25 5.49 -10.11 14.59
CA GLY A 25 5.62 -9.72 13.18
C GLY A 25 4.32 -9.98 12.40
N ILE A 26 3.89 -9.02 11.59
CA ILE A 26 2.75 -9.20 10.69
C ILE A 26 3.05 -10.33 9.70
N ASN A 27 2.04 -11.12 9.34
CA ASN A 27 2.18 -12.05 8.24
C ASN A 27 2.12 -11.28 6.91
N LYS A 28 3.28 -10.88 6.40
CA LYS A 28 3.41 -10.08 5.17
C LYS A 28 2.76 -10.74 3.94
N ASN A 29 2.64 -12.07 3.94
CA ASN A 29 2.04 -12.85 2.86
C ASN A 29 0.52 -13.02 3.00
N ALA A 30 -0.08 -12.53 4.09
CA ALA A 30 -1.54 -12.56 4.23
C ALA A 30 -2.20 -11.70 3.14
N THR A 31 -3.32 -12.15 2.61
CA THR A 31 -4.11 -11.41 1.63
C THR A 31 -5.03 -10.45 2.36
N VAL A 32 -4.98 -9.16 2.01
CA VAL A 32 -5.85 -8.10 2.58
C VAL A 32 -7.03 -7.78 1.66
N ALA A 33 -6.86 -7.97 0.36
CA ALA A 33 -7.91 -7.82 -0.63
C ALA A 33 -7.65 -8.75 -1.81
N THR A 34 -8.66 -9.00 -2.62
CA THR A 34 -8.54 -9.75 -3.87
C THR A 34 -9.27 -9.00 -4.97
N LEU A 35 -8.59 -8.74 -6.08
CA LEU A 35 -9.11 -8.04 -7.23
C LEU A 35 -8.94 -8.91 -8.47
N ASP A 36 -10.05 -9.30 -9.13
CA ASP A 36 -10.04 -10.15 -10.33
C ASP A 36 -9.20 -11.44 -10.20
N GLY A 37 -9.15 -12.01 -8.97
CA GLY A 37 -8.37 -13.20 -8.66
C GLY A 37 -6.90 -12.92 -8.28
N GLN A 38 -6.45 -11.68 -8.35
CA GLN A 38 -5.14 -11.27 -7.88
C GLN A 38 -5.20 -10.85 -6.41
N GLU A 39 -4.29 -11.37 -5.61
CA GLU A 39 -4.23 -11.09 -4.18
C GLU A 39 -3.35 -9.88 -3.88
N ILE A 40 -3.90 -8.93 -3.15
CA ILE A 40 -3.15 -7.82 -2.55
C ILE A 40 -2.57 -8.29 -1.22
N LYS A 41 -1.26 -8.27 -1.11
CA LYS A 41 -0.55 -8.76 0.08
C LYS A 41 -0.47 -7.70 1.17
N LEU A 42 -0.63 -8.14 2.42
CA LEU A 42 -0.52 -7.27 3.60
C LEU A 42 0.85 -6.57 3.67
N GLY A 43 1.91 -7.21 3.23
CA GLY A 43 3.25 -6.62 3.21
C GLY A 43 3.31 -5.33 2.41
N VAL A 44 2.80 -5.35 1.18
CA VAL A 44 2.78 -4.18 0.28
C VAL A 44 1.84 -3.10 0.79
N ALA A 45 0.63 -3.48 1.19
CA ALA A 45 -0.35 -2.52 1.73
C ALA A 45 0.14 -1.85 3.02
N ASN A 46 0.74 -2.61 3.94
CA ASN A 46 1.32 -2.07 5.17
C ASN A 46 2.51 -1.14 4.87
N PHE A 47 3.42 -1.54 3.97
CA PHE A 47 4.54 -0.70 3.56
C PHE A 47 4.05 0.64 2.99
N ALA A 48 3.10 0.62 2.05
CA ALA A 48 2.53 1.82 1.47
C ALA A 48 1.87 2.74 2.52
N ALA A 49 1.08 2.17 3.45
CA ALA A 49 0.44 2.94 4.51
C ALA A 49 1.45 3.56 5.48
N ARG A 50 2.49 2.83 5.86
CA ARG A 50 3.56 3.32 6.73
C ARG A 50 4.44 4.37 6.06
N LEU A 51 4.73 4.20 4.77
CA LEU A 51 5.47 5.19 3.99
C LEU A 51 4.67 6.50 3.91
N GLN A 52 3.41 6.45 3.54
CA GLN A 52 2.53 7.63 3.50
C GLN A 52 2.40 8.29 4.87
N GLN A 53 2.29 7.50 5.94
CA GLN A 53 2.28 8.04 7.30
C GLN A 53 3.58 8.77 7.62
N ALA A 54 4.74 8.15 7.33
CA ALA A 54 6.04 8.74 7.62
C ALA A 54 6.29 10.03 6.85
N GLU A 55 5.89 10.10 5.59
CA GLU A 55 6.01 11.31 4.75
C GLU A 55 5.18 12.50 5.27
N ALA A 56 4.04 12.21 5.91
CA ALA A 56 3.10 13.23 6.39
C ALA A 56 3.21 13.52 7.90
N ASP A 57 3.94 12.69 8.67
CA ASP A 57 3.92 12.70 10.14
C ASP A 57 4.29 14.06 10.73
N ASP A 58 5.40 14.65 10.30
CA ASP A 58 5.88 15.94 10.82
C ASP A 58 4.85 17.05 10.56
N PHE A 59 4.26 17.08 9.36
CA PHE A 59 3.24 18.06 9.00
C PHE A 59 1.99 17.90 9.86
N TYR A 60 1.44 16.70 9.92
CA TYR A 60 0.20 16.48 10.67
C TYR A 60 0.37 16.71 12.16
N ARG A 61 1.48 16.28 12.77
CA ARG A 61 1.75 16.53 14.19
C ARG A 61 1.96 18.00 14.50
N ALA A 62 2.60 18.75 13.61
CA ALA A 62 2.80 20.19 13.80
C ALA A 62 1.50 20.98 13.80
N TYR A 63 0.52 20.58 12.98
CA TYR A 63 -0.75 21.32 12.84
C TYR A 63 -1.88 20.79 13.71
N PHE A 64 -1.90 19.49 14.01
CA PHE A 64 -3.04 18.83 14.67
C PHE A 64 -2.65 18.14 15.99
N GLY A 65 -1.39 18.18 16.37
CA GLY A 65 -0.88 17.58 17.61
C GLY A 65 -0.42 16.14 17.49
N ASN A 66 0.18 15.64 18.58
CA ASN A 66 0.83 14.32 18.58
C ASN A 66 -0.14 13.15 18.42
N ASP A 67 -1.40 13.32 18.81
CA ASP A 67 -2.42 12.27 18.78
C ASP A 67 -3.21 12.23 17.46
N VAL A 68 -2.74 12.97 16.43
CA VAL A 68 -3.46 13.13 15.15
C VAL A 68 -3.85 11.80 14.53
N TRP A 69 -2.98 10.81 14.54
CA TRP A 69 -3.25 9.51 13.91
C TRP A 69 -4.36 8.71 14.59
N SER A 70 -4.55 8.90 15.90
CA SER A 70 -5.63 8.27 16.66
C SER A 70 -6.89 9.14 16.78
N SER A 71 -6.87 10.37 16.25
CA SER A 71 -7.99 11.30 16.30
C SER A 71 -8.92 11.15 15.09
N ASP A 72 -10.21 11.40 15.30
CA ASP A 72 -11.19 11.56 14.23
C ASP A 72 -11.16 13.01 13.71
N LEU A 73 -10.16 13.29 12.87
CA LEU A 73 -9.91 14.64 12.35
C LEU A 73 -11.04 15.15 11.43
N TYR A 74 -11.73 14.23 10.75
CA TYR A 74 -12.77 14.56 9.78
C TYR A 74 -14.19 14.46 10.35
N ASN A 75 -14.36 14.11 11.62
CA ASN A 75 -15.64 13.88 12.28
C ASN A 75 -16.54 12.87 11.52
N ASN A 76 -15.93 11.83 10.99
CA ASN A 76 -16.60 10.78 10.22
C ASN A 76 -16.71 9.44 10.96
N GLY A 77 -16.31 9.40 12.22
CA GLY A 77 -16.34 8.21 13.07
C GLY A 77 -15.13 7.28 12.89
N THR A 78 -14.12 7.70 12.11
CA THR A 78 -12.90 6.93 11.88
C THR A 78 -11.66 7.74 12.23
N THR A 79 -10.59 7.07 12.67
CA THR A 79 -9.34 7.75 12.98
C THR A 79 -8.61 8.19 11.71
N MET A 80 -7.71 9.16 11.83
CA MET A 80 -6.83 9.54 10.71
C MET A 80 -6.03 8.37 10.19
N GLU A 81 -5.60 7.47 11.08
CA GLU A 81 -4.93 6.24 10.71
C GLU A 81 -5.80 5.31 9.86
N ASP A 82 -7.06 5.10 10.26
CA ASP A 82 -7.99 4.26 9.51
C ASP A 82 -8.34 4.87 8.16
N ASN A 83 -8.52 6.19 8.10
CA ASN A 83 -8.72 6.90 6.84
C ASN A 83 -7.52 6.73 5.90
N THR A 84 -6.30 6.83 6.42
CA THR A 84 -5.07 6.62 5.63
C THR A 84 -4.99 5.19 5.10
N LYS A 85 -5.27 4.18 5.94
CA LYS A 85 -5.29 2.78 5.51
C LYS A 85 -6.30 2.53 4.39
N ASN A 86 -7.51 3.06 4.53
CA ASN A 86 -8.55 2.92 3.52
C ASN A 86 -8.12 3.56 2.19
N SER A 87 -7.59 4.79 2.23
CA SER A 87 -7.09 5.49 1.04
C SER A 87 -5.95 4.74 0.35
N VAL A 88 -5.05 4.11 1.13
CA VAL A 88 -3.96 3.29 0.58
C VAL A 88 -4.49 2.05 -0.10
N ILE A 89 -5.46 1.37 0.49
CA ILE A 89 -6.07 0.19 -0.15
C ILE A 89 -6.75 0.58 -1.46
N GLU A 90 -7.55 1.64 -1.49
CA GLU A 90 -8.17 2.14 -2.72
C GLU A 90 -7.12 2.51 -3.79
N MET A 91 -6.03 3.14 -3.39
CA MET A 91 -4.92 3.46 -4.30
C MET A 91 -4.30 2.19 -4.88
N ILE A 92 -3.99 1.21 -4.06
CA ILE A 92 -3.38 -0.06 -4.49
C ILE A 92 -4.34 -0.83 -5.40
N GLU A 93 -5.62 -0.90 -5.07
CA GLU A 93 -6.65 -1.53 -5.92
C GLU A 93 -6.69 -0.88 -7.30
N ASN A 94 -6.66 0.46 -7.37
CA ASN A 94 -6.62 1.18 -8.63
C ASN A 94 -5.34 0.88 -9.44
N LEU A 95 -4.18 0.80 -8.79
CA LEU A 95 -2.93 0.45 -9.45
C LEU A 95 -2.96 -0.99 -10.01
N TYR A 96 -3.50 -1.95 -9.26
CA TYR A 96 -3.69 -3.32 -9.76
C TYR A 96 -4.66 -3.38 -10.94
N ILE A 97 -5.74 -2.60 -10.93
CA ILE A 97 -6.65 -2.49 -12.08
C ILE A 97 -5.89 -2.00 -13.32
N LEU A 98 -5.10 -0.94 -13.17
CA LEU A 98 -4.30 -0.40 -14.26
C LEU A 98 -3.28 -1.42 -14.76
N GLN A 99 -2.57 -2.08 -13.86
CA GLN A 99 -1.58 -3.10 -14.18
C GLN A 99 -2.21 -4.28 -14.96
N ASN A 100 -3.38 -4.76 -14.53
CA ASN A 100 -4.09 -5.85 -15.19
C ASN A 100 -4.55 -5.49 -16.62
N HIS A 101 -4.74 -4.20 -16.90
CA HIS A 101 -5.14 -3.71 -18.21
C HIS A 101 -4.00 -3.19 -19.09
N MET A 102 -2.77 -3.20 -18.59
CA MET A 102 -1.61 -2.71 -19.37
C MET A 102 -1.49 -3.41 -20.73
N ALA A 103 -1.68 -4.73 -20.75
CA ALA A 103 -1.61 -5.52 -21.98
C ALA A 103 -2.67 -5.12 -23.03
N ASP A 104 -3.86 -4.67 -22.60
CA ASP A 104 -4.93 -4.23 -23.49
C ASP A 104 -4.52 -2.98 -24.29
N TYR A 105 -3.57 -2.21 -23.76
CA TYR A 105 -3.03 -0.98 -24.35
C TYR A 105 -1.61 -1.14 -24.90
N ASN A 106 -1.08 -2.38 -24.97
CA ASN A 106 0.30 -2.67 -25.36
C ASN A 106 1.34 -1.95 -24.49
N VAL A 107 1.04 -1.75 -23.21
CA VAL A 107 1.98 -1.23 -22.21
C VAL A 107 2.60 -2.41 -21.48
N THR A 108 3.93 -2.41 -21.38
CA THR A 108 4.70 -3.41 -20.62
C THR A 108 5.91 -2.73 -20.02
N LEU A 109 6.34 -3.20 -18.86
CA LEU A 109 7.62 -2.78 -18.31
C LEU A 109 8.75 -3.28 -19.21
N THR A 110 9.65 -2.38 -19.55
CA THR A 110 10.89 -2.73 -20.27
C THR A 110 11.90 -3.35 -19.31
N ASP A 111 12.93 -4.00 -19.88
CA ASP A 111 14.05 -4.54 -19.10
C ASP A 111 14.78 -3.44 -18.32
N ASP A 112 14.93 -2.24 -18.93
CA ASP A 112 15.59 -1.09 -18.30
C ASP A 112 14.76 -0.56 -17.11
N GLU A 113 13.44 -0.47 -17.23
CA GLU A 113 12.54 -0.08 -16.13
C GLU A 113 12.57 -1.10 -15.00
N THR A 114 12.53 -2.39 -15.33
CA THR A 114 12.64 -3.47 -14.35
C THR A 114 13.98 -3.43 -13.61
N ALA A 115 15.08 -3.18 -14.31
CA ALA A 115 16.39 -3.00 -13.71
C ALA A 115 16.43 -1.75 -12.80
N LYS A 116 15.79 -0.67 -13.22
CA LYS A 116 15.71 0.56 -12.43
C LYS A 116 14.90 0.40 -11.15
N ILE A 117 13.79 -0.34 -11.20
CA ILE A 117 13.01 -0.71 -10.01
C ILE A 117 13.88 -1.46 -9.00
N ALA A 118 14.66 -2.44 -9.48
CA ALA A 118 15.56 -3.20 -8.60
C ALA A 118 16.65 -2.32 -7.97
N GLU A 119 17.24 -1.42 -8.76
CA GLU A 119 18.24 -0.45 -8.27
C GLU A 119 17.66 0.47 -7.20
N VAL A 120 16.46 1.06 -7.46
CA VAL A 120 15.80 1.97 -6.52
C VAL A 120 15.41 1.26 -5.23
N ALA A 121 14.92 0.02 -5.31
CA ALA A 121 14.59 -0.76 -4.13
C ALA A 121 15.84 -1.06 -3.27
N ALA A 122 16.95 -1.46 -3.90
CA ALA A 122 18.20 -1.70 -3.19
C ALA A 122 18.75 -0.39 -2.57
N GLN A 123 18.66 0.73 -3.28
CA GLN A 123 19.06 2.03 -2.78
C GLN A 123 18.20 2.46 -1.58
N PHE A 124 16.87 2.26 -1.64
CA PHE A 124 15.96 2.52 -0.52
C PHE A 124 16.38 1.75 0.74
N MET A 125 16.72 0.47 0.59
CA MET A 125 17.19 -0.34 1.72
C MET A 125 18.53 0.14 2.28
N ALA A 126 19.42 0.65 1.42
CA ALA A 126 20.74 1.14 1.83
C ALA A 126 20.71 2.52 2.49
N ASP A 127 19.79 3.39 2.08
CA ASP A 127 19.68 4.78 2.56
C ASP A 127 18.94 4.89 3.90
N ASN A 128 18.22 3.83 4.31
CA ASN A 128 17.44 3.81 5.54
C ASN A 128 18.10 2.89 6.58
N ASP A 129 18.10 3.32 7.83
CA ASP A 129 18.58 2.47 8.93
C ASP A 129 17.61 1.34 9.28
N ASP A 130 18.09 0.34 10.02
CA ASP A 130 17.30 -0.82 10.43
C ASP A 130 16.01 -0.42 11.18
N LYS A 131 16.03 0.67 11.93
CA LYS A 131 14.87 1.15 12.67
C LYS A 131 13.79 1.65 11.74
N ALA A 132 14.15 2.45 10.72
CA ALA A 132 13.24 2.93 9.70
C ALA A 132 12.68 1.78 8.86
N ILE A 133 13.54 0.88 8.40
CA ILE A 133 13.16 -0.32 7.63
C ILE A 133 12.16 -1.19 8.41
N ASN A 134 12.42 -1.43 9.68
CA ASN A 134 11.51 -2.20 10.53
C ASN A 134 10.20 -1.47 10.80
N ALA A 135 10.23 -0.15 11.03
CA ALA A 135 9.03 0.66 11.24
C ALA A 135 8.12 0.67 10.02
N LEU A 136 8.69 0.72 8.81
CA LEU A 136 7.96 0.63 7.55
C LEU A 136 7.50 -0.80 7.21
N GLY A 137 8.08 -1.81 7.87
CA GLY A 137 7.86 -3.21 7.52
C GLY A 137 8.45 -3.57 6.15
N ALA A 138 9.45 -2.80 5.69
CA ALA A 138 10.06 -2.95 4.39
C ALA A 138 10.90 -4.23 4.28
N THR A 139 10.96 -4.77 3.09
CA THR A 139 11.99 -5.67 2.56
C THR A 139 12.23 -5.26 1.11
N GLU A 140 13.37 -5.61 0.56
CA GLU A 140 13.68 -5.27 -0.83
C GLU A 140 12.59 -5.78 -1.79
N ASP A 141 12.07 -6.99 -1.58
CA ASP A 141 11.00 -7.56 -2.41
C ASP A 141 9.68 -6.77 -2.28
N ILE A 142 9.29 -6.35 -1.07
CA ILE A 142 8.10 -5.53 -0.84
C ILE A 142 8.26 -4.16 -1.52
N VAL A 143 9.44 -3.55 -1.43
CA VAL A 143 9.72 -2.27 -2.10
C VAL A 143 9.67 -2.43 -3.62
N LYS A 144 10.26 -3.50 -4.18
CA LYS A 144 10.16 -3.83 -5.61
C LYS A 144 8.71 -4.02 -6.04
N GLU A 145 7.94 -4.81 -5.31
CA GLU A 145 6.52 -5.06 -5.61
C GLU A 145 5.73 -3.75 -5.61
N TYR A 146 5.91 -2.91 -4.60
CA TYR A 146 5.28 -1.58 -4.53
C TYR A 146 5.65 -0.66 -5.70
N LEU A 147 6.93 -0.64 -6.09
CA LEU A 147 7.42 0.18 -7.21
C LEU A 147 6.98 -0.35 -8.58
N THR A 148 6.54 -1.60 -8.67
CA THR A 148 6.06 -2.24 -9.89
C THR A 148 4.58 -1.93 -10.16
N LEU A 149 3.83 -1.53 -9.14
CA LEU A 149 2.44 -1.10 -9.26
C LEU A 149 2.33 0.28 -9.90
#